data_861a5fbdf82b10a63bf6ab9cb2b62726
#
_entry.id   861a5fbdf82b10a63bf6ab9cb2b62726
#
_cell.length_a   1.000
_cell.length_b   1.000
_cell.length_c   1.000
_cell.angle_alpha   90.00
_cell.angle_beta   90.00
_cell.angle_gamma   90.00
#
_symmetry.space_group_name_H-M   'P 1'
#
loop_
_entity.id
_entity.type
_entity.pdbx_description
1 polymer ?
#
loop_
_entity_poly.entity_id
_entity_poly.type
_entity_poly.pdbx_seq_one_letter_code
_entity_poly.pdbx_strand_id
1 'polypeptide(L)'
;MHVPDVIVVDDFLADPDAVRRHALQQPFVKMHSAGLRTQGQALHLAPYKQEFERLLGRPVTNWDDNDANGRFQCCFASDSVPYHSDSQSRAGVLFLTPNAPIEAGLSLFRGKLSGLRRRSSDPRLMELTFGGGAEFDRSRWEEVDRIGNVYNRLVLFDAHYAHGASGYFGSTLEDGRLFQNFFFNLE
;
A
#
# COMPACT_ATOMS: atom_id res chain seq x y z
N MET A 1 -21.23 6.93 11.03
CA MET A 1 -20.92 5.48 10.99
C MET A 1 -19.42 5.34 11.08
N HIS A 2 -18.90 4.40 11.89
CA HIS A 2 -17.45 4.17 11.99
C HIS A 2 -16.96 3.48 10.71
N VAL A 3 -15.93 4.03 10.07
CA VAL A 3 -15.31 3.41 8.90
C VAL A 3 -14.28 2.38 9.41
N PRO A 4 -14.33 1.13 8.93
CA PRO A 4 -13.34 0.12 9.33
C PRO A 4 -11.90 0.57 9.08
N ASP A 5 -11.00 0.20 9.99
CA ASP A 5 -9.57 0.51 9.84
C ASP A 5 -8.93 -0.27 8.70
N VAL A 6 -9.41 -1.49 8.43
CA VAL A 6 -8.96 -2.36 7.33
C VAL A 6 -10.16 -3.05 6.69
N ILE A 7 -10.18 -3.08 5.36
CA ILE A 7 -11.14 -3.85 4.55
C ILE A 7 -10.32 -4.72 3.59
N VAL A 8 -10.64 -6.00 3.53
CA VAL A 8 -10.03 -6.96 2.61
C VAL A 8 -11.10 -7.49 1.67
N VAL A 9 -10.85 -7.43 0.36
CA VAL A 9 -11.76 -7.92 -0.67
C VAL A 9 -10.97 -8.84 -1.60
N ASP A 10 -11.32 -10.11 -1.60
CA ASP A 10 -10.80 -11.08 -2.57
C ASP A 10 -11.57 -10.98 -3.88
N ASP A 11 -10.94 -11.41 -4.97
CA ASP A 11 -11.52 -11.41 -6.32
C ASP A 11 -12.08 -10.03 -6.73
N PHE A 12 -11.32 -8.98 -6.41
CA PHE A 12 -11.76 -7.59 -6.59
C PHE A 12 -12.01 -7.22 -8.07
N LEU A 13 -11.14 -7.65 -8.98
CA LEU A 13 -11.27 -7.39 -10.42
C LEU A 13 -11.97 -8.57 -11.10
N ALA A 14 -12.79 -8.28 -12.09
CA ALA A 14 -13.38 -9.31 -12.97
C ALA A 14 -12.32 -9.95 -13.89
N ASP A 15 -11.31 -9.19 -14.34
CA ASP A 15 -10.20 -9.67 -15.16
C ASP A 15 -8.86 -9.11 -14.63
N PRO A 16 -8.32 -9.72 -13.56
CA PRO A 16 -7.03 -9.29 -12.98
C PRO A 16 -5.86 -9.51 -13.95
N ASP A 17 -5.95 -10.51 -14.82
CA ASP A 17 -4.90 -10.80 -15.80
C ASP A 17 -4.77 -9.69 -16.85
N ALA A 18 -5.88 -9.09 -17.28
CA ALA A 18 -5.85 -7.95 -18.19
C ALA A 18 -5.18 -6.74 -17.53
N VAL A 19 -5.49 -6.45 -16.26
CA VAL A 19 -4.87 -5.35 -15.51
C VAL A 19 -3.38 -5.62 -15.28
N ARG A 20 -3.00 -6.85 -14.94
CA ARG A 20 -1.60 -7.25 -14.82
C ARG A 20 -0.84 -7.11 -16.14
N ARG A 21 -1.38 -7.61 -17.26
CA ARG A 21 -0.77 -7.44 -18.59
C ARG A 21 -0.58 -5.98 -18.93
N HIS A 22 -1.59 -5.15 -18.68
CA HIS A 22 -1.49 -3.70 -18.88
C HIS A 22 -0.36 -3.10 -18.04
N ALA A 23 -0.27 -3.45 -16.76
CA ALA A 23 0.78 -2.98 -15.86
C ALA A 23 2.19 -3.31 -16.40
N LEU A 24 2.41 -4.57 -16.79
CA LEU A 24 3.72 -5.04 -17.28
C LEU A 24 4.15 -4.43 -18.62
N GLN A 25 3.23 -3.85 -19.38
CA GLN A 25 3.52 -3.12 -20.62
C GLN A 25 3.92 -1.65 -20.39
N GLN A 26 3.75 -1.13 -19.17
CA GLN A 26 4.09 0.25 -18.85
C GLN A 26 5.60 0.40 -18.59
N PRO A 27 6.19 1.57 -18.87
CA PRO A 27 7.56 1.84 -18.44
C PRO A 27 7.64 1.97 -16.90
N PHE A 28 8.49 1.17 -16.28
CA PHE A 28 8.81 1.23 -14.87
C PHE A 28 10.10 2.00 -14.62
N VAL A 29 10.09 2.89 -13.65
CA VAL A 29 11.25 3.71 -13.27
C VAL A 29 11.43 3.72 -11.75
N LYS A 30 12.68 3.96 -11.29
CA LYS A 30 12.96 4.18 -9.87
C LYS A 30 12.53 5.59 -9.50
N MET A 31 11.51 5.70 -8.64
CA MET A 31 10.97 6.99 -8.18
C MET A 31 11.12 7.20 -6.68
N HIS A 32 11.15 6.14 -5.89
CA HIS A 32 11.19 6.16 -4.42
C HIS A 32 12.17 5.12 -3.88
N SER A 33 12.22 5.00 -2.56
CA SER A 33 13.14 4.13 -1.83
C SER A 33 12.98 2.64 -2.16
N ALA A 34 11.76 2.18 -2.46
CA ALA A 34 11.50 0.76 -2.72
C ALA A 34 10.89 0.54 -4.12
N GLY A 35 11.41 -0.46 -4.83
CA GLY A 35 10.90 -0.95 -6.09
C GLY A 35 10.94 0.05 -7.24
N LEU A 36 10.21 -0.30 -8.29
CA LEU A 36 9.98 0.50 -9.49
C LEU A 36 8.49 0.87 -9.57
N ARG A 37 8.17 2.04 -10.08
CA ARG A 37 6.78 2.48 -10.33
C ARG A 37 6.56 2.80 -11.79
N THR A 38 5.31 2.62 -12.26
CA THR A 38 4.95 3.00 -13.62
C THR A 38 5.04 4.50 -13.81
N GLN A 39 5.61 4.90 -14.95
CA GLN A 39 5.66 6.28 -15.42
C GLN A 39 4.44 6.57 -16.28
N GLY A 40 4.07 7.84 -16.42
CA GLY A 40 2.92 8.26 -17.23
C GLY A 40 1.62 8.33 -16.44
N GLN A 41 0.49 8.23 -17.14
CA GLN A 41 -0.83 8.38 -16.54
C GLN A 41 -1.15 7.19 -15.63
N ALA A 42 -1.57 7.47 -14.40
CA ALA A 42 -2.03 6.44 -13.47
C ALA A 42 -3.36 5.83 -13.94
N LEU A 43 -3.54 4.54 -13.70
CA LEU A 43 -4.79 3.85 -13.99
C LEU A 43 -5.71 3.92 -12.76
N HIS A 44 -6.42 5.02 -12.59
CA HIS A 44 -7.42 5.20 -11.54
C HIS A 44 -8.81 5.40 -12.13
N LEU A 45 -9.43 4.31 -12.51
CA LEU A 45 -10.73 4.31 -13.19
C LEU A 45 -11.85 4.79 -12.26
N ALA A 46 -12.83 5.51 -12.83
CA ALA A 46 -14.02 5.93 -12.09
C ALA A 46 -14.74 4.77 -11.37
N PRO A 47 -14.85 3.55 -11.94
CA PRO A 47 -15.40 2.39 -11.24
C PRO A 47 -14.66 2.03 -9.93
N TYR A 48 -13.34 2.22 -9.84
CA TYR A 48 -12.59 1.98 -8.59
C TYR A 48 -13.01 2.94 -7.49
N LYS A 49 -13.12 4.24 -7.82
CA LYS A 49 -13.59 5.25 -6.86
C LYS A 49 -14.97 4.90 -6.32
N GLN A 50 -15.92 4.60 -7.21
CA GLN A 50 -17.29 4.25 -6.83
C GLN A 50 -17.35 3.02 -5.92
N GLU A 51 -16.55 2.00 -6.22
CA GLU A 51 -16.50 0.79 -5.41
C GLU A 51 -15.85 1.06 -4.05
N PHE A 52 -14.81 1.90 -3.98
CA PHE A 52 -14.21 2.30 -2.70
C PHE A 52 -15.20 3.10 -1.84
N GLU A 53 -15.96 4.02 -2.44
CA GLU A 53 -17.04 4.75 -1.75
C GLU A 53 -18.11 3.80 -1.20
N ARG A 54 -18.49 2.78 -1.98
CA ARG A 54 -19.44 1.74 -1.54
C ARG A 54 -18.89 0.93 -0.36
N LEU A 55 -17.65 0.48 -0.44
CA LEU A 55 -17.00 -0.33 0.61
C LEU A 55 -16.79 0.46 1.91
N LEU A 56 -16.45 1.74 1.80
CA LEU A 56 -16.12 2.61 2.93
C LEU A 56 -17.36 3.32 3.50
N GLY A 57 -18.45 3.37 2.75
CA GLY A 57 -19.69 4.06 3.14
C GLY A 57 -19.52 5.58 3.25
N ARG A 58 -18.55 6.16 2.57
CA ARG A 58 -18.19 7.59 2.58
C ARG A 58 -17.72 8.04 1.20
N PRO A 59 -17.98 9.32 0.81
CA PRO A 59 -17.39 9.88 -0.39
C PRO A 59 -15.87 9.94 -0.33
N VAL A 60 -15.23 9.63 -1.46
CA VAL A 60 -13.78 9.74 -1.65
C VAL A 60 -13.45 11.11 -2.23
N THR A 61 -12.53 11.80 -1.59
CA THR A 61 -12.01 13.11 -2.01
C THR A 61 -10.57 13.01 -2.49
N ASN A 62 -10.08 14.07 -3.14
CA ASN A 62 -8.73 14.21 -3.73
C ASN A 62 -8.25 12.96 -4.51
N TRP A 63 -9.18 12.31 -5.22
CA TRP A 63 -8.90 11.11 -6.02
C TRP A 63 -7.90 11.37 -7.15
N ASP A 64 -7.95 12.55 -7.77
CA ASP A 64 -7.13 12.94 -8.91
C ASP A 64 -5.91 13.78 -8.52
N ASP A 65 -5.79 14.17 -7.24
CA ASP A 65 -4.77 15.13 -6.78
C ASP A 65 -3.43 14.48 -6.40
N ASN A 66 -3.36 13.16 -6.34
CA ASN A 66 -2.16 12.43 -5.94
C ASN A 66 -1.59 11.65 -7.12
N ASP A 67 -0.42 12.07 -7.61
CA ASP A 67 0.27 11.44 -8.75
C ASP A 67 0.58 9.95 -8.53
N ALA A 68 0.66 9.48 -7.31
CA ALA A 68 0.88 8.07 -7.00
C ALA A 68 -0.40 7.23 -7.02
N ASN A 69 -1.60 7.89 -6.97
CA ASN A 69 -2.87 7.18 -6.97
C ASN A 69 -3.08 6.43 -8.29
N GLY A 70 -3.38 5.13 -8.20
CA GLY A 70 -3.60 4.26 -9.36
C GLY A 70 -2.33 3.81 -10.10
N ARG A 71 -1.12 4.13 -9.60
CA ARG A 71 0.13 3.62 -10.19
C ARG A 71 0.40 2.18 -9.80
N PHE A 72 1.00 1.44 -10.72
CA PHE A 72 1.57 0.13 -10.42
C PHE A 72 2.97 0.28 -9.83
N GLN A 73 3.29 -0.59 -8.90
CA GLN A 73 4.61 -0.70 -8.30
C GLN A 73 5.04 -2.16 -8.28
N CYS A 74 6.31 -2.42 -8.58
CA CYS A 74 6.93 -3.73 -8.43
C CYS A 74 8.15 -3.62 -7.52
N CYS A 75 8.16 -4.41 -6.45
CA CYS A 75 9.28 -4.50 -5.51
C CYS A 75 9.91 -5.89 -5.58
N PHE A 76 11.22 -5.94 -5.37
CA PHE A 76 12.05 -7.14 -5.52
C PHE A 76 12.66 -7.57 -4.18
N ALA A 77 13.12 -8.80 -4.10
CA ALA A 77 13.79 -9.33 -2.91
C ALA A 77 15.00 -8.49 -2.44
N SER A 78 15.62 -7.75 -3.35
CA SER A 78 16.76 -6.85 -3.06
C SER A 78 16.35 -5.48 -2.51
N ASP A 79 15.07 -5.11 -2.56
CA ASP A 79 14.60 -3.82 -2.06
C ASP A 79 14.44 -3.84 -0.53
N SER A 80 14.72 -2.71 0.11
CA SER A 80 14.42 -2.51 1.53
C SER A 80 12.96 -2.15 1.75
N VAL A 81 12.34 -2.72 2.79
CA VAL A 81 10.96 -2.40 3.17
C VAL A 81 10.93 -1.11 3.98
N PRO A 82 10.22 -0.06 3.52
CA PRO A 82 10.00 1.13 4.34
C PRO A 82 8.84 0.93 5.32
N TYR A 83 9.05 1.33 6.57
CA TYR A 83 8.04 1.38 7.64
C TYR A 83 7.62 2.83 7.83
N HIS A 84 6.38 3.16 7.48
CA HIS A 84 5.93 4.55 7.43
C HIS A 84 4.43 4.68 7.73
N SER A 85 3.95 5.90 7.68
CA SER A 85 2.53 6.26 7.63
C SER A 85 2.34 7.33 6.57
N ASP A 86 1.19 7.36 5.90
CA ASP A 86 0.90 8.35 4.88
C ASP A 86 0.24 9.61 5.44
N SER A 87 0.16 10.65 4.63
CA SER A 87 -0.56 11.88 4.94
C SER A 87 -2.04 11.80 4.56
N GLN A 88 -2.40 10.94 3.61
CA GLN A 88 -3.79 10.67 3.23
C GLN A 88 -4.48 9.87 4.33
N SER A 89 -5.80 10.01 4.42
CA SER A 89 -6.57 9.27 5.43
C SER A 89 -6.74 7.79 5.08
N ARG A 90 -6.64 7.45 3.80
CA ARG A 90 -6.80 6.08 3.29
C ARG A 90 -5.75 5.74 2.24
N ALA A 91 -5.33 4.49 2.27
CA ALA A 91 -4.55 3.87 1.22
C ALA A 91 -5.16 2.54 0.79
N GLY A 92 -4.80 2.11 -0.40
CA GLY A 92 -5.18 0.81 -0.93
C GLY A 92 -4.03 0.13 -1.64
N VAL A 93 -4.00 -1.18 -1.55
CA VAL A 93 -3.07 -2.05 -2.27
C VAL A 93 -3.87 -3.17 -2.93
N LEU A 94 -3.76 -3.29 -4.25
CA LEU A 94 -4.31 -4.39 -5.03
C LEU A 94 -3.18 -5.29 -5.50
N PHE A 95 -3.11 -6.52 -5.00
CA PHE A 95 -2.04 -7.46 -5.33
C PHE A 95 -2.24 -8.10 -6.71
N LEU A 96 -1.17 -8.08 -7.53
CA LEU A 96 -1.22 -8.48 -8.94
C LEU A 96 -0.12 -9.50 -9.34
N THR A 97 0.53 -10.16 -8.39
CA THR A 97 1.45 -11.27 -8.70
C THR A 97 0.77 -12.60 -8.42
N PRO A 98 0.52 -13.45 -9.44
CA PRO A 98 0.03 -14.81 -9.23
C PRO A 98 1.04 -15.64 -8.43
N ASN A 99 0.54 -16.58 -7.59
CA ASN A 99 1.37 -17.49 -6.80
C ASN A 99 2.41 -16.79 -5.90
N ALA A 100 2.14 -15.55 -5.48
CA ALA A 100 2.99 -14.81 -4.56
C ALA A 100 3.13 -15.54 -3.21
N PRO A 101 4.28 -15.42 -2.51
CA PRO A 101 4.39 -15.86 -1.12
C PRO A 101 3.33 -15.16 -0.27
N ILE A 102 2.46 -15.93 0.39
CA ILE A 102 1.32 -15.40 1.14
C ILE A 102 1.77 -14.45 2.26
N GLU A 103 2.94 -14.70 2.83
CA GLU A 103 3.54 -13.89 3.89
C GLU A 103 4.05 -12.53 3.42
N ALA A 104 4.23 -12.32 2.10
CA ALA A 104 4.76 -11.07 1.52
C ALA A 104 3.64 -10.05 1.19
N GLY A 105 2.71 -9.86 2.09
CA GLY A 105 1.54 -8.99 1.93
C GLY A 105 1.74 -7.58 2.47
N LEU A 106 0.79 -7.13 3.30
CA LEU A 106 0.79 -5.84 4.00
C LEU A 106 0.79 -6.09 5.52
N SER A 107 1.63 -5.38 6.26
CA SER A 107 1.63 -5.43 7.71
C SER A 107 1.36 -4.06 8.34
N LEU A 108 0.68 -4.07 9.47
CA LEU A 108 0.52 -2.93 10.36
C LEU A 108 1.46 -3.09 11.56
N PHE A 109 2.05 -1.96 11.97
CA PHE A 109 3.09 -1.96 12.99
C PHE A 109 2.77 -1.07 14.18
N ARG A 110 3.52 -1.30 15.26
CA ARG A 110 3.63 -0.43 16.41
C ARG A 110 5.09 -0.05 16.63
N GLY A 111 5.38 1.23 16.84
CA GLY A 111 6.71 1.68 17.23
C GLY A 111 7.04 1.20 18.66
N LYS A 112 8.09 0.40 18.82
CA LYS A 112 8.46 -0.18 20.12
C LYS A 112 8.79 0.85 21.19
N LEU A 113 9.39 1.99 20.78
CA LEU A 113 9.80 3.04 21.73
C LEU A 113 8.64 3.93 22.16
N SER A 114 7.73 4.25 21.23
CA SER A 114 6.63 5.19 21.48
C SER A 114 5.32 4.50 21.87
N GLY A 115 5.15 3.22 21.51
CA GLY A 115 3.88 2.51 21.59
C GLY A 115 2.86 2.92 20.52
N LEU A 116 3.17 3.90 19.65
CA LEU A 116 2.23 4.40 18.63
C LEU A 116 2.02 3.38 17.51
N ARG A 117 0.77 3.23 17.13
CA ARG A 117 0.33 2.50 15.92
C ARG A 117 -0.05 3.43 14.77
N ARG A 118 -0.32 4.71 15.07
CA ARG A 118 -0.83 5.72 14.13
C ARG A 118 -0.07 7.03 14.30
N ARG A 119 -0.17 7.89 13.29
CA ARG A 119 0.27 9.28 13.40
C ARG A 119 -0.35 9.95 14.64
N SER A 120 0.45 10.79 15.28
CA SER A 120 0.06 11.60 16.42
C SER A 120 0.20 13.08 16.09
N SER A 121 -0.58 13.93 16.73
CA SER A 121 -0.38 15.39 16.71
C SER A 121 0.80 15.85 17.59
N ASP A 122 1.33 14.97 18.46
CA ASP A 122 2.52 15.26 19.27
C ASP A 122 3.80 15.05 18.43
N PRO A 123 4.56 16.14 18.13
CA PRO A 123 5.77 16.05 17.32
C PRO A 123 6.87 15.19 17.96
N ARG A 124 6.92 15.11 19.30
CA ARG A 124 7.92 14.30 20.02
C ARG A 124 7.65 12.82 19.83
N LEU A 125 6.38 12.42 19.90
CA LEU A 125 5.98 11.04 19.65
C LEU A 125 6.19 10.68 18.17
N MET A 126 5.92 11.61 17.24
CA MET A 126 6.20 11.41 15.81
C MET A 126 7.68 11.21 15.54
N GLU A 127 8.55 12.06 16.11
CA GLU A 127 10.00 11.91 15.96
C GLU A 127 10.50 10.59 16.58
N LEU A 128 10.00 10.23 17.78
CA LEU A 128 10.37 8.98 18.44
C LEU A 128 9.95 7.74 17.63
N THR A 129 8.84 7.83 16.91
CA THR A 129 8.28 6.70 16.14
C THR A 129 8.91 6.59 14.76
N PHE A 130 8.91 7.68 14.00
CA PHE A 130 9.24 7.68 12.56
C PHE A 130 10.58 8.39 12.25
N GLY A 131 11.16 9.09 13.21
CA GLY A 131 12.43 9.80 13.04
C GLY A 131 13.66 8.90 13.20
N GLY A 132 14.84 9.48 13.02
CA GLY A 132 16.12 8.84 13.29
C GLY A 132 16.38 7.57 12.47
N GLY A 133 15.93 7.50 11.23
CA GLY A 133 16.14 6.34 10.35
C GLY A 133 15.21 5.13 10.63
N ALA A 134 14.15 5.31 11.42
CA ALA A 134 13.18 4.26 11.74
C ALA A 134 12.55 3.61 10.49
N GLU A 135 12.47 4.36 9.38
CA GLU A 135 11.85 3.91 8.13
C GLU A 135 12.44 2.58 7.62
N PHE A 136 13.73 2.32 7.82
CA PHE A 136 14.38 1.09 7.34
C PHE A 136 14.92 0.20 8.46
N ASP A 137 14.66 0.54 9.72
CA ASP A 137 15.10 -0.24 10.87
C ASP A 137 13.98 -1.11 11.41
N ARG A 138 13.90 -2.37 10.91
CA ARG A 138 12.90 -3.37 11.35
C ARG A 138 12.92 -3.58 12.88
N SER A 139 14.05 -3.42 13.53
CA SER A 139 14.18 -3.67 14.97
C SER A 139 13.36 -2.72 15.83
N ARG A 140 13.01 -1.54 15.32
CA ARG A 140 12.22 -0.50 15.98
C ARG A 140 10.71 -0.76 15.95
N TRP A 141 10.27 -1.75 15.18
CA TRP A 141 8.86 -2.02 14.91
C TRP A 141 8.42 -3.38 15.46
N GLU A 142 7.24 -3.41 16.02
CA GLU A 142 6.50 -4.61 16.36
C GLU A 142 5.38 -4.79 15.35
N GLU A 143 5.30 -5.95 14.70
CA GLU A 143 4.22 -6.28 13.79
C GLU A 143 2.98 -6.64 14.62
N VAL A 144 1.87 -5.97 14.32
CA VAL A 144 0.61 -6.14 15.06
C VAL A 144 -0.38 -6.97 14.25
N ASP A 145 -0.49 -6.68 12.95
CA ASP A 145 -1.40 -7.36 12.04
C ASP A 145 -0.69 -7.62 10.70
N ARG A 146 -1.07 -8.71 10.04
CA ARG A 146 -0.59 -9.07 8.71
C ARG A 146 -1.73 -9.52 7.82
N ILE A 147 -1.81 -8.94 6.61
CA ILE A 147 -2.73 -9.32 5.54
C ILE A 147 -1.93 -10.01 4.45
N GLY A 148 -2.31 -11.24 4.11
CA GLY A 148 -1.59 -12.06 3.13
C GLY A 148 -1.67 -11.51 1.71
N ASN A 149 -0.60 -11.74 0.93
CA ASN A 149 -0.56 -11.46 -0.49
C ASN A 149 -1.32 -12.55 -1.25
N VAL A 150 -2.54 -12.23 -1.67
CA VAL A 150 -3.37 -13.10 -2.51
C VAL A 150 -3.59 -12.38 -3.83
N TYR A 151 -3.42 -13.09 -4.94
CA TYR A 151 -3.68 -12.52 -6.27
C TYR A 151 -5.11 -11.98 -6.37
N ASN A 152 -5.28 -10.79 -6.93
CA ASN A 152 -6.57 -10.09 -7.06
C ASN A 152 -7.22 -9.69 -5.72
N ARG A 153 -6.44 -9.62 -4.63
CA ARG A 153 -6.92 -9.10 -3.34
C ARG A 153 -6.68 -7.60 -3.27
N LEU A 154 -7.75 -6.86 -2.99
CA LEU A 154 -7.69 -5.46 -2.57
C LEU A 154 -7.64 -5.38 -1.05
N VAL A 155 -6.75 -4.54 -0.53
CA VAL A 155 -6.72 -4.14 0.88
C VAL A 155 -6.87 -2.63 0.94
N LEU A 156 -7.95 -2.13 1.55
CA LEU A 156 -8.12 -0.72 1.90
C LEU A 156 -7.85 -0.55 3.39
N PHE A 157 -7.09 0.47 3.77
CA PHE A 157 -6.74 0.67 5.18
C PHE A 157 -6.59 2.14 5.55
N ASP A 158 -6.66 2.42 6.85
CA ASP A 158 -6.35 3.75 7.39
C ASP A 158 -4.84 4.00 7.26
N ALA A 159 -4.47 4.91 6.35
CA ALA A 159 -3.09 5.17 5.98
C ALA A 159 -2.27 5.89 7.05
N HIS A 160 -2.92 6.40 8.09
CA HIS A 160 -2.24 6.96 9.26
C HIS A 160 -1.63 5.88 10.17
N TYR A 161 -2.02 4.61 10.06
CA TYR A 161 -1.32 3.52 10.73
C TYR A 161 0.11 3.41 10.25
N ALA A 162 1.02 3.05 11.15
CA ALA A 162 2.34 2.59 10.76
C ALA A 162 2.20 1.29 9.98
N HIS A 163 2.66 1.28 8.74
CA HIS A 163 2.51 0.14 7.84
C HIS A 163 3.72 -0.04 6.93
N GLY A 164 3.75 -1.17 6.25
CA GLY A 164 4.75 -1.53 5.25
C GLY A 164 4.43 -2.87 4.61
N ALA A 165 5.19 -3.24 3.59
CA ALA A 165 5.12 -4.61 3.09
C ALA A 165 5.60 -5.59 4.18
N SER A 166 5.01 -6.78 4.23
CA SER A 166 5.51 -7.84 5.11
C SER A 166 6.82 -8.45 4.59
N GLY A 167 7.11 -8.27 3.30
CA GLY A 167 8.32 -8.71 2.62
C GLY A 167 8.23 -8.44 1.12
N TYR A 168 9.37 -8.53 0.46
CA TYR A 168 9.50 -8.45 -0.99
C TYR A 168 10.08 -9.76 -1.53
N PHE A 169 9.84 -10.05 -2.81
CA PHE A 169 10.26 -11.29 -3.45
C PHE A 169 10.49 -11.08 -4.94
N GLY A 170 11.05 -12.09 -5.61
CA GLY A 170 11.34 -12.06 -7.03
C GLY A 170 12.51 -11.14 -7.39
N SER A 171 12.81 -11.05 -8.67
CA SER A 171 13.94 -10.28 -9.21
C SER A 171 13.63 -9.59 -10.53
N THR A 172 12.47 -9.88 -11.13
CA THR A 172 11.98 -9.32 -12.40
C THR A 172 10.59 -8.73 -12.22
N LEU A 173 10.08 -8.01 -13.22
CA LEU A 173 8.72 -7.48 -13.20
C LEU A 173 7.66 -8.60 -13.20
N GLU A 174 7.99 -9.75 -13.79
CA GLU A 174 7.10 -10.91 -13.91
C GLU A 174 6.96 -11.68 -12.60
N ASP A 175 8.05 -11.82 -11.83
CA ASP A 175 8.09 -12.62 -10.60
C ASP A 175 8.18 -11.80 -9.32
N GLY A 176 8.35 -10.47 -9.43
CA GLY A 176 8.40 -9.56 -8.30
C GLY A 176 7.03 -9.28 -7.69
N ARG A 177 7.02 -8.59 -6.54
CA ARG A 177 5.80 -8.17 -5.88
C ARG A 177 5.18 -6.99 -6.64
N LEU A 178 4.34 -7.31 -7.64
CA LEU A 178 3.57 -6.34 -8.41
C LEU A 178 2.25 -6.03 -7.70
N PHE A 179 1.91 -4.76 -7.59
CA PHE A 179 0.66 -4.28 -7.00
C PHE A 179 0.28 -2.91 -7.55
N GLN A 180 -0.99 -2.54 -7.41
CA GLN A 180 -1.48 -1.20 -7.68
C GLN A 180 -1.71 -0.47 -6.37
N ASN A 181 -1.27 0.80 -6.29
CA ASN A 181 -1.42 1.66 -5.12
C ASN A 181 -2.59 2.62 -5.29
N PHE A 182 -3.26 2.91 -4.19
CA PHE A 182 -4.29 3.95 -4.12
C PHE A 182 -4.06 4.82 -2.87
N PHE A 183 -4.25 6.14 -3.02
CA PHE A 183 -4.08 7.13 -1.95
C PHE A 183 -5.17 8.18 -2.08
N PHE A 184 -5.99 8.35 -1.05
CA PHE A 184 -7.14 9.26 -1.07
C PHE A 184 -7.58 9.68 0.33
N ASN A 185 -8.49 10.65 0.40
CA ASN A 185 -9.15 11.04 1.65
C ASN A 185 -10.64 10.69 1.61
N LEU A 186 -11.26 10.67 2.78
CA LEU A 186 -12.71 10.58 2.97
C LEU A 186 -13.26 11.91 3.50
N GLU A 187 -14.51 12.22 3.15
CA GLU A 187 -15.28 13.26 3.82
C GLU A 187 -15.55 12.95 5.28
#